data_1de5fd7b31b83d8da60a3d037f8e68f9
#
_entry.id   1de5fd7b31b83d8da60a3d037f8e68f9
#
_cell.length_a   1.000
_cell.length_b   1.000
_cell.length_c   1.000
_cell.angle_alpha   90.00
_cell.angle_beta   90.00
_cell.angle_gamma   90.00
#
_symmetry.space_group_name_H-M   'P 1'
#
loop_
_entity.id
_entity.type
_entity.pdbx_description
1 polymer ?
#
loop_
_entity_poly.entity_id
_entity_poly.type
_entity_poly.pdbx_seq_one_letter_code
_entity_poly.pdbx_strand_id
1 'polypeptide(L)'
;MLNLVTVVGKNTHMLPHMLKHYENVIDKAYVVVYRHSDDDGILEEIQALGIEPYLVVTEAKYNWERVTELYNYVKSQRPNDWWIVSDDDELQVYPEPIEDIIEQCERKGYDFVTGGFIDRIGIDGTFPKVTADTNIHEAFPLAGFFRYPMSKACPNKCTLMKGYQEVTPGQHYASFNDGTNSWGSRHPRRMPVEEVFTQVHHFKWDSTCLTRMLEVAEIKKDYAFSKEYSKMYRAIARTDWKIDITKPEYLVANLKENSYI
;
A
#
# COMPACT_ATOMS: atom_id res chain seq x y z
N MET A 1 -1.92 -8.33 20.31
CA MET A 1 -0.85 -8.62 19.34
C MET A 1 -0.93 -7.61 18.20
N LEU A 2 0.21 -7.31 17.57
CA LEU A 2 0.27 -6.47 16.37
C LEU A 2 0.70 -7.33 15.17
N ASN A 3 -0.17 -7.46 14.19
CA ASN A 3 0.06 -8.28 13.01
C ASN A 3 0.16 -7.41 11.74
N LEU A 4 0.82 -7.93 10.72
CA LEU A 4 0.80 -7.37 9.36
C LEU A 4 -0.02 -8.28 8.45
N VAL A 5 -0.86 -7.72 7.59
CA VAL A 5 -1.47 -8.43 6.47
C VAL A 5 -1.15 -7.73 5.17
N THR A 6 -0.72 -8.52 4.18
CA THR A 6 -0.52 -8.09 2.79
C THR A 6 -1.04 -9.13 1.82
N VAL A 7 -1.56 -8.69 0.67
CA VAL A 7 -1.98 -9.55 -0.43
C VAL A 7 -1.07 -9.28 -1.63
N VAL A 8 -0.25 -10.25 -1.98
CA VAL A 8 0.79 -10.15 -3.00
C VAL A 8 0.35 -10.88 -4.25
N GLY A 9 0.45 -10.19 -5.38
CA GLY A 9 0.26 -10.77 -6.71
C GLY A 9 1.53 -10.61 -7.53
N LYS A 10 1.44 -9.94 -8.66
CA LYS A 10 2.62 -9.60 -9.47
C LYS A 10 3.57 -8.66 -8.71
N ASN A 11 4.86 -8.70 -9.06
CA ASN A 11 5.91 -7.80 -8.55
C ASN A 11 6.29 -8.02 -7.08
N THR A 12 6.65 -9.24 -6.77
CA THR A 12 7.08 -9.70 -5.44
C THR A 12 8.34 -9.01 -4.91
N HIS A 13 9.05 -8.25 -5.75
CA HIS A 13 10.36 -7.65 -5.43
C HIS A 13 10.31 -6.58 -4.31
N MET A 14 9.14 -6.01 -4.00
CA MET A 14 8.98 -5.09 -2.88
C MET A 14 8.73 -5.80 -1.53
N LEU A 15 8.26 -7.04 -1.55
CA LEU A 15 7.91 -7.78 -0.35
C LEU A 15 9.05 -7.93 0.67
N PRO A 16 10.32 -8.22 0.28
CA PRO A 16 11.44 -8.27 1.22
C PRO A 16 11.66 -6.94 1.97
N HIS A 17 11.51 -5.82 1.26
CA HIS A 17 11.67 -4.49 1.84
C HIS A 17 10.56 -4.17 2.84
N MET A 18 9.31 -4.54 2.52
CA MET A 18 8.18 -4.40 3.41
C MET A 18 8.39 -5.23 4.69
N LEU A 19 8.71 -6.50 4.57
CA LEU A 19 8.91 -7.38 5.72
C LEU A 19 10.04 -6.89 6.61
N LYS A 20 11.15 -6.42 6.02
CA LYS A 20 12.26 -5.82 6.75
C LYS A 20 11.86 -4.52 7.46
N HIS A 21 11.01 -3.70 6.84
CA HIS A 21 10.52 -2.45 7.43
C HIS A 21 9.74 -2.70 8.72
N TYR A 22 8.97 -3.78 8.78
CA TYR A 22 8.12 -4.10 9.93
C TYR A 22 8.70 -5.15 10.89
N GLU A 23 9.86 -5.76 10.60
CA GLU A 23 10.39 -6.92 11.32
C GLU A 23 10.52 -6.76 12.85
N ASN A 24 10.79 -5.52 13.32
CA ASN A 24 10.99 -5.22 14.73
C ASN A 24 9.74 -4.66 15.43
N VAL A 25 8.64 -4.50 14.71
CA VAL A 25 7.40 -3.88 15.23
C VAL A 25 6.24 -4.85 15.30
N ILE A 26 6.19 -5.86 14.43
CA ILE A 26 5.08 -6.81 14.36
C ILE A 26 5.39 -8.12 15.07
N ASP A 27 4.34 -8.73 15.64
CA ASP A 27 4.44 -10.08 16.19
C ASP A 27 4.41 -11.14 15.07
N LYS A 28 3.66 -10.89 13.99
CA LYS A 28 3.53 -11.82 12.86
C LYS A 28 3.11 -11.14 11.57
N ALA A 29 3.71 -11.57 10.44
CA ALA A 29 3.27 -11.25 9.09
C ALA A 29 2.38 -12.36 8.51
N TYR A 30 1.29 -11.96 7.84
CA TYR A 30 0.37 -12.81 7.11
C TYR A 30 0.42 -12.42 5.64
N VAL A 31 1.18 -13.17 4.86
CA VAL A 31 1.34 -12.96 3.42
C VAL A 31 0.32 -13.85 2.70
N VAL A 32 -0.59 -13.23 1.95
CA VAL A 32 -1.55 -13.92 1.09
C VAL A 32 -1.06 -13.83 -0.35
N VAL A 33 -0.90 -14.96 -1.01
CA VAL A 33 -0.56 -15.00 -2.45
C VAL A 33 -1.85 -15.04 -3.25
N TYR A 34 -2.05 -14.03 -4.10
CA TYR A 34 -3.16 -13.94 -5.04
C TYR A 34 -2.64 -14.01 -6.46
N ARG A 35 -2.75 -15.16 -7.11
CA ARG A 35 -2.16 -15.46 -8.41
C ARG A 35 -3.22 -15.76 -9.48
N HIS A 36 -2.82 -15.67 -10.75
CA HIS A 36 -3.74 -15.87 -11.87
C HIS A 36 -3.74 -17.28 -12.44
N SER A 37 -2.68 -18.02 -12.23
CA SER A 37 -2.56 -19.45 -12.60
C SER A 37 -1.58 -20.14 -11.65
N ASP A 38 -1.59 -21.46 -11.65
CA ASP A 38 -0.64 -22.23 -10.86
C ASP A 38 0.79 -22.19 -11.43
N ASP A 39 0.92 -21.78 -12.70
CA ASP A 39 2.18 -21.72 -13.45
C ASP A 39 2.74 -20.30 -13.60
N ASP A 40 2.25 -19.32 -12.85
CA ASP A 40 2.71 -17.92 -13.00
C ASP A 40 4.04 -17.60 -12.28
N GLY A 41 4.57 -18.54 -11.52
CA GLY A 41 5.87 -18.45 -10.84
C GLY A 41 5.86 -17.61 -9.55
N ILE A 42 4.76 -16.97 -9.20
CA ILE A 42 4.68 -16.04 -8.03
C ILE A 42 4.92 -16.80 -6.72
N LEU A 43 4.33 -17.98 -6.58
CA LEU A 43 4.47 -18.78 -5.36
C LEU A 43 5.92 -19.20 -5.15
N GLU A 44 6.57 -19.67 -6.21
CA GLU A 44 7.96 -20.07 -6.21
C GLU A 44 8.89 -18.91 -5.89
N GLU A 45 8.63 -17.72 -6.44
CA GLU A 45 9.37 -16.50 -6.11
C GLU A 45 9.27 -16.15 -4.63
N ILE A 46 8.08 -16.20 -4.04
CA ILE A 46 7.85 -15.90 -2.62
C ILE A 46 8.52 -16.94 -1.72
N GLN A 47 8.44 -18.22 -2.07
CA GLN A 47 9.11 -19.30 -1.34
C GLN A 47 10.64 -19.21 -1.43
N ALA A 48 11.17 -18.79 -2.59
CA ALA A 48 12.60 -18.54 -2.75
C ALA A 48 13.14 -17.40 -1.85
N LEU A 49 12.27 -16.47 -1.43
CA LEU A 49 12.57 -15.45 -0.43
C LEU A 49 12.52 -15.99 1.03
N GLY A 50 12.26 -17.28 1.22
CA GLY A 50 12.11 -17.91 2.53
C GLY A 50 10.77 -17.59 3.22
N ILE A 51 9.78 -17.13 2.46
CA ILE A 51 8.47 -16.74 2.97
C ILE A 51 7.49 -17.89 2.73
N GLU A 52 6.87 -18.39 3.80
CA GLU A 52 5.78 -19.33 3.72
C GLU A 52 4.45 -18.55 3.69
N PRO A 53 3.67 -18.60 2.60
CA PRO A 53 2.40 -17.90 2.53
C PRO A 53 1.38 -18.43 3.57
N TYR A 54 0.64 -17.51 4.16
CA TYR A 54 -0.49 -17.88 5.02
C TYR A 54 -1.65 -18.49 4.24
N LEU A 55 -1.88 -17.99 3.02
CA LEU A 55 -2.94 -18.44 2.12
C LEU A 55 -2.51 -18.24 0.67
N VAL A 56 -2.85 -19.19 -0.20
CA VAL A 56 -2.68 -19.08 -1.66
C VAL A 56 -4.05 -19.14 -2.31
N VAL A 57 -4.36 -18.17 -3.16
CA VAL A 57 -5.62 -18.08 -3.91
C VAL A 57 -5.29 -17.93 -5.39
N THR A 58 -5.89 -18.80 -6.23
CA THR A 58 -5.74 -18.77 -7.68
C THR A 58 -7.05 -18.33 -8.33
N GLU A 59 -7.04 -17.22 -9.04
CA GLU A 59 -8.19 -16.73 -9.83
C GLU A 59 -7.70 -16.19 -11.18
N ALA A 60 -8.31 -16.63 -12.27
CA ALA A 60 -7.86 -16.33 -13.64
C ALA A 60 -7.87 -14.82 -13.99
N LYS A 61 -8.66 -14.04 -13.27
CA LYS A 61 -8.73 -12.58 -13.44
C LYS A 61 -8.55 -11.88 -12.12
N TYR A 62 -7.82 -10.77 -12.14
CA TYR A 62 -7.74 -9.88 -10.98
C TYR A 62 -9.12 -9.34 -10.61
N ASN A 63 -9.47 -9.51 -9.35
CA ASN A 63 -10.68 -8.97 -8.74
C ASN A 63 -10.32 -8.19 -7.46
N TRP A 64 -10.47 -6.88 -7.51
CA TRP A 64 -10.13 -5.99 -6.39
C TRP A 64 -11.04 -6.18 -5.17
N GLU A 65 -12.30 -6.59 -5.39
CA GLU A 65 -13.24 -6.92 -4.32
C GLU A 65 -12.76 -8.17 -3.60
N ARG A 66 -12.33 -9.19 -4.36
CA ARG A 66 -11.75 -10.41 -3.81
C ARG A 66 -10.48 -10.17 -3.00
N VAL A 67 -9.59 -9.32 -3.50
CA VAL A 67 -8.39 -8.88 -2.74
C VAL A 67 -8.79 -8.23 -1.43
N THR A 68 -9.81 -7.37 -1.44
CA THR A 68 -10.35 -6.73 -0.23
C THR A 68 -10.93 -7.75 0.75
N GLU A 69 -11.69 -8.73 0.25
CA GLU A 69 -12.21 -9.84 1.06
C GLU A 69 -11.08 -10.63 1.75
N LEU A 70 -9.95 -10.86 1.05
CA LEU A 70 -8.81 -11.57 1.61
C LEU A 70 -8.17 -10.79 2.78
N TYR A 71 -8.00 -9.47 2.66
CA TYR A 71 -7.55 -8.63 3.77
C TYR A 71 -8.51 -8.77 4.98
N ASN A 72 -9.79 -8.62 4.75
CA ASN A 72 -10.80 -8.69 5.80
C ASN A 72 -10.90 -10.09 6.42
N TYR A 73 -10.84 -11.14 5.61
CA TYR A 73 -10.86 -12.53 6.07
C TYR A 73 -9.67 -12.82 7.01
N VAL A 74 -8.45 -12.46 6.61
CA VAL A 74 -7.26 -12.74 7.43
C VAL A 74 -7.35 -12.02 8.77
N LYS A 75 -7.71 -10.74 8.77
CA LYS A 75 -7.86 -9.95 10.00
C LYS A 75 -8.94 -10.52 10.93
N SER A 76 -10.06 -10.97 10.37
CA SER A 76 -11.18 -11.51 11.14
C SER A 76 -10.83 -12.78 11.91
N GLN A 77 -9.76 -13.49 11.55
CA GLN A 77 -9.28 -14.66 12.30
C GLN A 77 -8.75 -14.29 13.69
N ARG A 78 -8.40 -13.02 13.91
CA ARG A 78 -7.97 -12.45 15.19
C ARG A 78 -8.63 -11.08 15.38
N PRO A 79 -9.93 -11.05 15.67
CA PRO A 79 -10.74 -9.83 15.58
C PRO A 79 -10.33 -8.75 16.60
N ASN A 80 -9.77 -9.14 17.74
CA ASN A 80 -9.36 -8.21 18.80
C ASN A 80 -7.89 -7.76 18.70
N ASP A 81 -7.11 -8.39 17.82
CA ASP A 81 -5.72 -7.98 17.59
C ASP A 81 -5.68 -6.69 16.75
N TRP A 82 -4.54 -6.00 16.82
CA TRP A 82 -4.24 -4.88 15.95
C TRP A 82 -3.52 -5.37 14.68
N TRP A 83 -3.81 -4.71 13.57
CA TRP A 83 -3.30 -5.09 12.27
C TRP A 83 -2.79 -3.88 11.49
N ILE A 84 -1.57 -3.98 10.99
CA ILE A 84 -1.09 -3.14 9.89
C ILE A 84 -1.66 -3.74 8.61
N VAL A 85 -2.35 -2.90 7.82
CA VAL A 85 -2.94 -3.29 6.53
C VAL A 85 -2.21 -2.53 5.44
N SER A 86 -1.51 -3.26 4.55
CA SER A 86 -0.63 -2.61 3.59
C SER A 86 -0.45 -3.44 2.33
N ASP A 87 -0.42 -2.79 1.16
CA ASP A 87 0.06 -3.40 -0.07
C ASP A 87 1.60 -3.51 0.00
N ASP A 88 2.21 -4.44 -0.71
CA ASP A 88 3.63 -4.78 -0.58
C ASP A 88 4.60 -3.65 -0.99
N ASP A 89 4.13 -2.67 -1.74
CA ASP A 89 4.87 -1.47 -2.15
C ASP A 89 4.57 -0.22 -1.30
N GLU A 90 3.88 -0.39 -0.15
CA GLU A 90 3.49 0.67 0.77
C GLU A 90 4.16 0.50 2.15
N LEU A 91 5.10 1.37 2.47
CA LEU A 91 5.76 1.38 3.78
C LEU A 91 5.17 2.50 4.65
N GLN A 92 4.53 2.12 5.75
CA GLN A 92 3.87 3.07 6.64
C GLN A 92 4.85 3.61 7.68
N VAL A 93 4.86 4.92 7.85
CA VAL A 93 5.66 5.65 8.83
C VAL A 93 4.72 6.37 9.79
N TYR A 94 4.78 5.99 11.05
CA TYR A 94 3.96 6.52 12.10
C TYR A 94 4.65 7.70 12.80
N PRO A 95 3.90 8.70 13.31
CA PRO A 95 4.49 9.88 13.94
C PRO A 95 5.10 9.60 15.32
N GLU A 96 4.75 8.48 15.93
CA GLU A 96 5.21 8.02 17.24
C GLU A 96 5.22 6.48 17.28
N PRO A 97 5.79 5.83 18.32
CA PRO A 97 5.78 4.37 18.44
C PRO A 97 4.37 3.79 18.28
N ILE A 98 4.23 2.70 17.51
CA ILE A 98 2.92 2.12 17.20
C ILE A 98 2.20 1.66 18.48
N GLU A 99 2.94 1.18 19.47
CA GLU A 99 2.42 0.76 20.78
C GLU A 99 1.73 1.92 21.50
N ASP A 100 2.31 3.12 21.44
CA ASP A 100 1.75 4.33 22.06
C ASP A 100 0.46 4.75 21.32
N ILE A 101 0.44 4.63 20.00
CA ILE A 101 -0.76 4.87 19.18
C ILE A 101 -1.87 3.88 19.52
N ILE A 102 -1.53 2.59 19.66
CA ILE A 102 -2.48 1.55 20.06
C ILE A 102 -3.08 1.86 21.44
N GLU A 103 -2.24 2.21 22.41
CA GLU A 103 -2.69 2.58 23.76
C GLU A 103 -3.62 3.79 23.73
N GLN A 104 -3.30 4.81 22.96
CA GLN A 104 -4.16 5.97 22.77
C GLN A 104 -5.50 5.59 22.15
N CYS A 105 -5.52 4.75 21.12
CA CYS A 105 -6.73 4.24 20.48
C CYS A 105 -7.61 3.50 21.50
N GLU A 106 -7.05 2.58 22.24
CA GLU A 106 -7.80 1.79 23.23
C GLU A 106 -8.38 2.66 24.35
N ARG A 107 -7.60 3.59 24.88
CA ARG A 107 -8.05 4.52 25.93
C ARG A 107 -9.18 5.44 25.46
N LYS A 108 -9.13 5.90 24.21
CA LYS A 108 -10.10 6.84 23.63
C LYS A 108 -11.26 6.16 22.90
N GLY A 109 -11.20 4.83 22.73
CA GLY A 109 -12.23 4.05 22.07
C GLY A 109 -12.18 4.12 20.55
N TYR A 110 -11.02 4.33 19.94
CA TYR A 110 -10.83 4.27 18.50
C TYR A 110 -10.39 2.86 18.05
N ASP A 111 -10.80 2.46 16.85
CA ASP A 111 -10.54 1.12 16.30
C ASP A 111 -9.56 1.14 15.13
N PHE A 112 -9.30 2.31 14.55
CA PHE A 112 -8.36 2.41 13.45
C PHE A 112 -7.77 3.82 13.28
N VAL A 113 -6.60 3.81 12.64
CA VAL A 113 -5.83 4.98 12.23
C VAL A 113 -5.80 5.07 10.71
N THR A 114 -5.78 6.28 10.20
CA THR A 114 -5.67 6.54 8.76
C THR A 114 -4.43 7.36 8.44
N GLY A 115 -4.05 7.30 7.18
CA GLY A 115 -2.95 8.07 6.64
C GLY A 115 -3.18 8.46 5.19
N GLY A 116 -2.14 8.89 4.53
CA GLY A 116 -2.18 9.26 3.15
C GLY A 116 -0.89 8.92 2.41
N PHE A 117 -1.02 8.78 1.11
CA PHE A 117 0.10 8.46 0.23
C PHE A 117 1.10 9.60 0.16
N ILE A 118 2.36 9.21 0.24
CA ILE A 118 3.52 9.96 -0.19
C ILE A 118 4.23 9.10 -1.23
N ASP A 119 4.04 9.43 -2.50
CA ASP A 119 4.67 8.71 -3.60
C ASP A 119 6.19 8.87 -3.56
N ARG A 120 6.94 7.79 -3.78
CA ARG A 120 8.40 7.76 -3.79
C ARG A 120 8.92 7.49 -5.20
N ILE A 121 9.87 8.31 -5.67
CA ILE A 121 10.47 8.19 -7.02
C ILE A 121 11.99 8.37 -6.97
N GLY A 122 12.64 7.92 -8.04
CA GLY A 122 14.08 8.12 -8.24
C GLY A 122 14.46 9.58 -8.50
N ILE A 123 15.76 9.83 -8.46
CA ILE A 123 16.32 11.15 -8.79
C ILE A 123 15.83 11.59 -10.18
N ASP A 124 15.64 12.90 -10.38
CA ASP A 124 15.14 13.49 -11.62
C ASP A 124 13.80 12.94 -12.14
N GLY A 125 12.97 12.37 -11.24
CA GLY A 125 11.67 11.84 -11.60
C GLY A 125 11.71 10.46 -12.28
N THR A 126 12.83 9.75 -12.17
CA THR A 126 13.07 8.43 -12.79
C THR A 126 12.43 7.28 -12.01
N PHE A 127 12.43 6.08 -12.63
CA PHE A 127 11.84 4.85 -12.09
C PHE A 127 12.95 3.82 -11.82
N PRO A 128 13.46 3.73 -10.57
CA PRO A 128 14.55 2.83 -10.23
C PRO A 128 14.20 1.35 -10.41
N LYS A 129 15.21 0.53 -10.75
CA LYS A 129 15.08 -0.91 -10.65
C LYS A 129 15.26 -1.33 -9.19
N VAL A 130 14.38 -2.20 -8.72
CA VAL A 130 14.39 -2.75 -7.35
C VAL A 130 14.73 -4.24 -7.40
N THR A 131 15.62 -4.66 -6.50
CA THR A 131 15.91 -6.05 -6.16
C THR A 131 15.91 -6.19 -4.65
N ALA A 132 15.97 -7.40 -4.11
CA ALA A 132 15.99 -7.62 -2.65
C ALA A 132 17.15 -6.89 -1.92
N ASP A 133 18.28 -6.65 -2.63
CA ASP A 133 19.46 -5.97 -2.07
C ASP A 133 19.45 -4.45 -2.27
N THR A 134 18.43 -3.90 -2.91
CA THR A 134 18.34 -2.46 -3.17
C THR A 134 18.12 -1.69 -1.88
N ASN A 135 18.94 -0.65 -1.62
CA ASN A 135 18.56 0.35 -0.61
C ASN A 135 17.46 1.24 -1.22
N ILE A 136 16.19 0.95 -0.88
CA ILE A 136 15.04 1.63 -1.49
C ILE A 136 14.98 3.12 -1.15
N HIS A 137 15.51 3.54 0.00
CA HIS A 137 15.52 4.94 0.40
C HIS A 137 16.52 5.77 -0.42
N GLU A 138 17.67 5.17 -0.76
CA GLU A 138 18.64 5.77 -1.68
C GLU A 138 18.15 5.74 -3.12
N ALA A 139 17.53 4.63 -3.56
CA ALA A 139 17.02 4.50 -4.91
C ALA A 139 15.84 5.46 -5.18
N PHE A 140 15.02 5.73 -4.16
CA PHE A 140 13.84 6.61 -4.26
C PHE A 140 13.96 7.83 -3.33
N PRO A 141 14.92 8.73 -3.56
CA PRO A 141 15.20 9.85 -2.65
C PRO A 141 14.14 10.94 -2.69
N LEU A 142 13.33 11.01 -3.74
CA LEU A 142 12.31 12.03 -3.89
C LEU A 142 10.95 11.53 -3.42
N ALA A 143 10.23 12.42 -2.75
CA ALA A 143 8.87 12.20 -2.28
C ALA A 143 7.94 13.29 -2.78
N GLY A 144 6.68 12.96 -3.04
CA GLY A 144 5.69 13.93 -3.46
C GLY A 144 4.31 13.34 -3.64
N PHE A 145 3.41 14.14 -4.18
CA PHE A 145 2.02 13.74 -4.48
C PHE A 145 1.85 13.62 -5.99
N PHE A 146 2.27 12.50 -6.59
CA PHE A 146 2.24 12.35 -8.05
C PHE A 146 0.93 11.75 -8.54
N ARG A 147 0.48 10.68 -7.91
CA ARG A 147 -0.67 9.91 -8.32
C ARG A 147 -1.96 10.72 -8.34
N TYR A 148 -2.24 11.47 -7.27
CA TYR A 148 -3.49 12.24 -7.16
C TYR A 148 -3.61 13.35 -8.22
N PRO A 149 -2.63 14.23 -8.45
CA PRO A 149 -2.72 15.25 -9.50
C PRO A 149 -2.89 14.65 -10.89
N MET A 150 -2.21 13.54 -11.22
CA MET A 150 -2.28 12.91 -12.54
C MET A 150 -3.61 12.21 -12.80
N SER A 151 -4.18 11.52 -11.83
CA SER A 151 -5.30 10.59 -12.07
C SER A 151 -6.54 10.87 -11.22
N LYS A 152 -6.44 11.69 -10.17
CA LYS A 152 -7.46 11.90 -9.13
C LYS A 152 -7.74 10.63 -8.30
N ALA A 153 -6.78 9.71 -8.22
CA ALA A 153 -6.87 8.55 -7.35
C ALA A 153 -6.97 8.96 -5.87
N CYS A 154 -7.68 8.17 -5.09
CA CYS A 154 -7.83 8.44 -3.66
C CYS A 154 -6.48 8.42 -2.95
N PRO A 155 -6.11 9.46 -2.20
CA PRO A 155 -4.84 9.50 -1.48
C PRO A 155 -4.90 8.88 -0.08
N ASN A 156 -6.10 8.56 0.43
CA ASN A 156 -6.28 8.08 1.80
C ASN A 156 -5.96 6.59 1.92
N LYS A 157 -5.50 6.19 3.11
CA LYS A 157 -5.31 4.77 3.48
C LYS A 157 -5.74 4.52 4.92
N CYS A 158 -6.38 3.38 5.16
CA CYS A 158 -6.45 2.77 6.49
C CYS A 158 -5.12 2.06 6.73
N THR A 159 -4.48 2.30 7.86
CA THR A 159 -3.10 1.86 8.11
C THR A 159 -3.01 0.87 9.27
N LEU A 160 -3.52 1.23 10.43
CA LEU A 160 -3.53 0.43 11.64
C LEU A 160 -4.97 0.26 12.13
N MET A 161 -5.43 -0.97 12.41
CA MET A 161 -6.82 -1.23 12.76
C MET A 161 -7.05 -2.50 13.56
N LYS A 162 -8.18 -2.57 14.27
CA LYS A 162 -8.68 -3.81 14.87
C LYS A 162 -9.07 -4.83 13.81
N GLY A 163 -8.87 -6.12 14.10
CA GLY A 163 -9.14 -7.21 13.17
C GLY A 163 -10.60 -7.33 12.72
N TYR A 164 -11.56 -6.93 13.56
CA TYR A 164 -12.98 -6.93 13.20
C TYR A 164 -13.39 -5.77 12.30
N GLN A 165 -12.56 -4.73 12.21
CA GLN A 165 -12.88 -3.58 11.37
C GLN A 165 -12.55 -3.89 9.90
N GLU A 166 -13.54 -3.81 9.03
CA GLU A 166 -13.35 -4.07 7.61
C GLU A 166 -12.81 -2.86 6.84
N VAL A 167 -12.01 -3.13 5.82
CA VAL A 167 -11.58 -2.13 4.82
C VAL A 167 -12.39 -2.24 3.55
N THR A 168 -12.49 -1.11 2.83
CA THR A 168 -13.03 -1.05 1.47
C THR A 168 -11.94 -1.35 0.42
N PRO A 169 -12.28 -1.56 -0.86
CA PRO A 169 -11.31 -1.78 -1.92
C PRO A 169 -10.19 -0.73 -1.95
N GLY A 170 -8.95 -1.22 -2.05
CA GLY A 170 -7.74 -0.38 -1.95
C GLY A 170 -7.42 0.12 -0.55
N GLN A 171 -8.08 -0.40 0.49
CA GLN A 171 -7.94 -0.01 1.91
C GLN A 171 -8.07 1.51 2.15
N HIS A 172 -8.81 2.20 1.27
CA HIS A 172 -8.93 3.66 1.34
C HIS A 172 -9.80 4.14 2.48
N TYR A 173 -10.77 3.31 2.91
CA TYR A 173 -11.72 3.60 3.97
C TYR A 173 -12.00 2.36 4.81
N ALA A 174 -12.48 2.56 6.03
CA ALA A 174 -13.08 1.51 6.84
C ALA A 174 -14.59 1.48 6.61
N SER A 175 -15.18 0.28 6.55
CA SER A 175 -16.64 0.12 6.51
C SER A 175 -17.25 0.29 7.91
N PHE A 176 -18.46 0.80 7.97
CA PHE A 176 -19.31 0.59 9.14
C PHE A 176 -19.78 -0.86 9.16
N ASN A 177 -19.80 -1.48 10.35
CA ASN A 177 -20.32 -2.84 10.53
C ASN A 177 -21.85 -2.94 10.29
N ASP A 178 -22.53 -1.84 9.97
CA ASP A 178 -23.94 -1.76 9.62
C ASP A 178 -24.21 -1.88 8.10
N GLY A 179 -23.19 -2.18 7.30
CA GLY A 179 -23.28 -2.27 5.84
C GLY A 179 -23.25 -0.92 5.12
N THR A 180 -23.11 0.19 5.86
CA THR A 180 -22.89 1.49 5.22
C THR A 180 -21.41 1.78 5.06
N ASN A 181 -21.00 2.20 3.86
CA ASN A 181 -19.64 2.69 3.63
C ASN A 181 -19.54 4.12 4.18
N SER A 182 -18.91 4.28 5.34
CA SER A 182 -18.57 5.62 5.75
C SER A 182 -17.33 6.10 4.98
N TRP A 183 -17.53 7.11 4.20
CA TRP A 183 -16.45 7.80 3.52
C TRP A 183 -15.61 8.57 4.55
N GLY A 184 -14.63 7.88 5.08
CA GLY A 184 -13.40 8.30 5.71
C GLY A 184 -13.46 9.25 6.89
N SER A 185 -13.90 10.48 6.72
CA SER A 185 -13.64 11.54 7.69
C SER A 185 -14.57 11.58 8.89
N ARG A 186 -15.64 10.82 8.90
CA ARG A 186 -16.69 10.88 9.91
C ARG A 186 -16.95 9.57 10.66
N HIS A 187 -16.13 8.55 10.44
CA HIS A 187 -16.29 7.29 11.15
C HIS A 187 -16.01 7.51 12.66
N PRO A 188 -16.98 7.24 13.56
CA PRO A 188 -16.86 7.59 14.97
C PRO A 188 -15.73 6.84 15.69
N ARG A 189 -15.27 5.72 15.14
CA ARG A 189 -14.20 4.89 15.70
C ARG A 189 -12.84 5.16 15.09
N ARG A 190 -12.71 6.16 14.22
CA ARG A 190 -11.45 6.59 13.62
C ARG A 190 -10.68 7.52 14.54
N MET A 191 -9.39 7.26 14.75
CA MET A 191 -8.50 8.23 15.37
C MET A 191 -8.52 9.55 14.54
N PRO A 192 -8.74 10.72 15.16
CA PRO A 192 -8.65 11.99 14.45
C PRO A 192 -7.29 12.17 13.76
N VAL A 193 -7.31 12.64 12.53
CA VAL A 193 -6.06 12.85 11.75
C VAL A 193 -5.18 13.97 12.32
N GLU A 194 -5.77 14.84 13.12
CA GLU A 194 -5.08 15.91 13.83
C GLU A 194 -4.27 15.37 15.02
N GLU A 195 -4.61 14.20 15.53
CA GLU A 195 -3.89 13.52 16.60
C GLU A 195 -2.85 12.56 16.04
N VAL A 196 -3.25 11.69 15.11
CA VAL A 196 -2.35 10.72 14.46
C VAL A 196 -2.64 10.66 12.97
N PHE A 197 -1.62 10.94 12.17
CA PHE A 197 -1.64 10.79 10.72
C PHE A 197 -0.44 9.95 10.26
N THR A 198 -0.71 8.80 9.64
CA THR A 198 0.33 7.92 9.12
C THR A 198 0.76 8.35 7.72
N GLN A 199 2.05 8.46 7.48
CA GLN A 199 2.59 8.61 6.13
C GLN A 199 2.69 7.23 5.47
N VAL A 200 2.09 7.07 4.30
CA VAL A 200 2.19 5.82 3.53
C VAL A 200 3.14 6.05 2.35
N HIS A 201 4.40 5.67 2.53
CA HIS A 201 5.43 5.79 1.50
C HIS A 201 5.20 4.73 0.42
N HIS A 202 4.81 5.18 -0.76
CA HIS A 202 4.36 4.36 -1.87
C HIS A 202 5.44 4.23 -2.94
N PHE A 203 6.06 3.05 -3.04
CA PHE A 203 7.17 2.73 -3.93
C PHE A 203 6.74 2.13 -5.27
N LYS A 204 5.52 2.41 -5.68
CA LYS A 204 4.94 1.98 -6.95
C LYS A 204 5.75 2.36 -8.20
N TRP A 205 6.54 3.44 -8.10
CA TRP A 205 7.20 4.10 -9.23
C TRP A 205 8.57 3.50 -9.53
N ASP A 206 8.63 2.18 -9.65
CA ASP A 206 9.80 1.41 -10.02
C ASP A 206 9.92 1.21 -11.54
N SER A 207 10.99 0.55 -12.00
CA SER A 207 11.25 0.28 -13.43
C SER A 207 10.17 -0.54 -14.12
N THR A 208 9.26 -1.21 -13.39
CA THR A 208 8.15 -2.00 -13.94
C THR A 208 6.87 -1.19 -14.09
N CYS A 209 6.80 0.00 -13.49
CA CYS A 209 5.56 0.76 -13.38
C CYS A 209 4.97 1.15 -14.75
N LEU A 210 5.80 1.52 -15.73
CA LEU A 210 5.33 1.89 -17.08
C LEU A 210 4.73 0.70 -17.81
N THR A 211 5.34 -0.47 -17.72
CA THR A 211 4.80 -1.70 -18.32
C THR A 211 3.47 -2.08 -17.66
N ARG A 212 3.39 -2.00 -16.33
CA ARG A 212 2.14 -2.24 -15.58
C ARG A 212 1.03 -1.25 -16.00
N MET A 213 1.38 0.04 -16.13
CA MET A 213 0.40 1.05 -16.56
C MET A 213 -0.10 0.81 -17.97
N LEU A 214 0.79 0.46 -18.90
CA LEU A 214 0.40 0.15 -20.29
C LEU A 214 -0.48 -1.11 -20.35
N GLU A 215 -0.09 -2.17 -19.63
CA GLU A 215 -0.86 -3.41 -19.55
C GLU A 215 -2.29 -3.13 -19.08
N VAL A 216 -2.47 -2.40 -18.00
CA VAL A 216 -3.80 -2.08 -17.45
C VAL A 216 -4.56 -1.11 -18.36
N ALA A 217 -3.88 -0.12 -18.93
CA ALA A 217 -4.52 0.90 -19.78
C ALA A 217 -5.02 0.36 -21.11
N GLU A 218 -4.28 -0.56 -21.73
CA GLU A 218 -4.52 -1.03 -23.10
C GLU A 218 -5.06 -2.47 -23.17
N ILE A 219 -4.58 -3.37 -22.30
CA ILE A 219 -4.93 -4.79 -22.36
C ILE A 219 -6.08 -5.12 -21.41
N LYS A 220 -6.06 -4.56 -20.20
CA LYS A 220 -7.03 -4.84 -19.12
C LYS A 220 -8.00 -3.68 -18.93
N LYS A 221 -8.63 -3.24 -20.03
CA LYS A 221 -9.55 -2.09 -20.05
C LYS A 221 -10.81 -2.26 -19.21
N ASP A 222 -11.17 -3.49 -18.87
CA ASP A 222 -12.28 -3.85 -17.99
C ASP A 222 -11.98 -3.70 -16.50
N TYR A 223 -10.74 -3.49 -16.12
CA TYR A 223 -10.40 -3.24 -14.72
C TYR A 223 -10.94 -1.88 -14.25
N ALA A 224 -11.49 -1.84 -13.05
CA ALA A 224 -12.10 -0.64 -12.48
C ALA A 224 -11.15 0.57 -12.44
N PHE A 225 -9.86 0.33 -12.31
CA PHE A 225 -8.81 1.35 -12.26
C PHE A 225 -8.11 1.60 -13.61
N SER A 226 -8.56 1.00 -14.72
CA SER A 226 -7.94 1.16 -16.05
C SER A 226 -7.88 2.62 -16.51
N LYS A 227 -8.92 3.40 -16.22
CA LYS A 227 -8.97 4.83 -16.53
C LYS A 227 -7.92 5.65 -15.75
N GLU A 228 -7.68 5.29 -14.50
CA GLU A 228 -6.64 5.89 -13.66
C GLU A 228 -5.26 5.64 -14.26
N TYR A 229 -4.95 4.39 -14.56
CA TYR A 229 -3.68 3.99 -15.16
C TYR A 229 -3.46 4.63 -16.53
N SER A 230 -4.49 4.73 -17.38
CA SER A 230 -4.43 5.44 -18.66
C SER A 230 -4.06 6.91 -18.50
N LYS A 231 -4.61 7.60 -17.48
CA LYS A 231 -4.27 9.01 -17.22
C LYS A 231 -2.83 9.17 -16.79
N MET A 232 -2.34 8.34 -15.85
CA MET A 232 -0.97 8.36 -15.39
C MET A 232 0.01 8.07 -16.54
N TYR A 233 -0.23 7.01 -17.29
CA TYR A 233 0.60 6.63 -18.44
C TYR A 233 0.73 7.77 -19.46
N ARG A 234 -0.40 8.39 -19.83
CA ARG A 234 -0.41 9.53 -20.78
C ARG A 234 0.28 10.76 -20.20
N ALA A 235 0.18 11.02 -18.91
CA ALA A 235 0.86 12.14 -18.28
C ALA A 235 2.39 11.97 -18.34
N ILE A 236 2.87 10.75 -18.04
CA ILE A 236 4.30 10.40 -18.05
C ILE A 236 4.85 10.35 -19.48
N ALA A 237 4.09 9.84 -20.44
CA ALA A 237 4.49 9.80 -21.84
C ALA A 237 4.75 11.20 -22.45
N ARG A 238 4.16 12.26 -21.88
CA ARG A 238 4.37 13.65 -22.30
C ARG A 238 5.62 14.29 -21.71
N THR A 239 6.28 13.65 -20.78
CA THR A 239 7.40 14.16 -20.01
C THR A 239 8.63 13.25 -20.13
N ASP A 240 8.86 12.71 -21.33
CA ASP A 240 9.99 11.86 -21.66
C ASP A 240 10.13 10.63 -20.74
N TRP A 241 9.00 9.98 -20.45
CA TRP A 241 8.90 8.77 -19.65
C TRP A 241 9.44 8.88 -18.21
N LYS A 242 9.27 10.06 -17.62
CA LYS A 242 9.60 10.35 -16.21
C LYS A 242 8.55 11.28 -15.60
N ILE A 243 8.55 11.41 -14.28
CA ILE A 243 7.70 12.39 -13.60
C ILE A 243 8.37 13.76 -13.68
N ASP A 244 7.67 14.76 -14.17
CA ASP A 244 8.15 16.14 -14.20
C ASP A 244 8.12 16.73 -12.78
N ILE A 245 9.24 16.61 -12.07
CA ILE A 245 9.38 17.05 -10.68
C ILE A 245 9.34 18.57 -10.51
N THR A 246 9.33 19.35 -11.59
CA THR A 246 9.27 20.81 -11.53
C THR A 246 7.85 21.34 -11.34
N LYS A 247 6.84 20.49 -11.48
CA LYS A 247 5.44 20.89 -11.32
C LYS A 247 5.10 21.17 -9.86
N PRO A 248 4.65 22.40 -9.53
CA PRO A 248 4.36 22.79 -8.15
C PRO A 248 3.30 21.93 -7.46
N GLU A 249 2.33 21.42 -8.21
CA GLU A 249 1.25 20.56 -7.68
C GLU A 249 1.73 19.23 -7.12
N TYR A 250 2.95 18.80 -7.45
CA TYR A 250 3.52 17.55 -6.95
C TYR A 250 4.18 17.69 -5.57
N LEU A 251 4.45 18.92 -5.11
CA LEU A 251 5.03 19.20 -3.79
C LEU A 251 6.26 18.36 -3.48
N VAL A 252 7.19 18.29 -4.42
CA VAL A 252 8.34 17.40 -4.36
C VAL A 252 9.33 17.84 -3.27
N ALA A 253 9.71 16.88 -2.43
CA ALA A 253 10.78 17.03 -1.45
C ALA A 253 11.87 15.99 -1.69
N ASN A 254 13.12 16.36 -1.40
CA ASN A 254 14.23 15.41 -1.34
C ASN A 254 14.38 14.94 0.11
N LEU A 255 14.15 13.67 0.35
CA LEU A 255 14.16 13.07 1.67
C LEU A 255 15.53 12.45 1.93
N LYS A 256 16.24 12.99 2.93
CA LYS A 256 17.49 12.37 3.41
C LYS A 256 17.19 11.13 4.21
N GLU A 257 18.06 10.11 4.13
CA GLU A 257 17.92 8.76 4.68
C GLU A 257 17.41 8.67 6.13
N ASN A 258 17.64 9.66 6.95
CA ASN A 258 17.36 9.60 8.38
C ASN A 258 16.13 10.40 8.82
N SER A 259 15.28 10.80 7.89
CA SER A 259 14.11 11.62 8.23
C SER A 259 12.83 10.81 8.47
N TYR A 260 12.92 9.51 8.67
CA TYR A 260 11.80 8.58 8.71
C TYR A 260 11.88 7.55 9.82
N ILE A 261 12.35 7.86 10.94
CA ILE A 261 12.28 6.93 12.07
C ILE A 261 11.32 7.49 13.08
#